data_56d9e07aaeb85d03f065129f76160203
#
_entry.id   56d9e07aaeb85d03f065129f76160203
#
_cell.length_a   1.000
_cell.length_b   1.000
_cell.length_c   1.000
_cell.angle_alpha   90.00
_cell.angle_beta   90.00
_cell.angle_gamma   90.00
#
_symmetry.space_group_name_H-M   'P 1'
#
loop_
_entity.id
_entity.type
_entity.pdbx_description
1 polymer ?
#
loop_
_entity_poly.entity_id
_entity_poly.type
_entity_poly.pdbx_seq_one_letter_code
_entity_poly.pdbx_strand_id
1 'polypeptide(L)'
;MLLQRKGCSTRQTKGFHGMFANVANMKNLFFENPNDEDIKEIGDIFYLRDAIIPIDTSDIKEVLEGADNAIVLHGKATGYNRCADAIEDTVLHICTTAKDYDLFSATNVIIFISSPKEAPMLMSEIEAINTFVQMFSPITQWRWGLEESKEITDMKVTVIASYLKKK
;
A
#
# COMPACT_ATOMS: atom_id res chain seq x y z
N MET A 1 -41.67 -16.26 -1.05
CA MET A 1 -40.59 -17.09 -1.59
C MET A 1 -39.26 -16.45 -1.17
N LEU A 2 -38.71 -16.93 -0.06
CA LEU A 2 -37.49 -16.41 0.59
C LEU A 2 -36.27 -17.04 -0.11
N LEU A 3 -35.53 -16.24 -0.89
CA LEU A 3 -34.21 -16.61 -1.40
C LEU A 3 -33.19 -16.51 -0.27
N GLN A 4 -32.85 -17.69 0.27
CA GLN A 4 -31.71 -17.83 1.17
C GLN A 4 -30.43 -17.44 0.43
N ARG A 5 -29.81 -16.33 0.82
CA ARG A 5 -28.42 -16.03 0.47
C ARG A 5 -27.53 -17.03 1.21
N LYS A 6 -27.00 -17.99 0.47
CA LYS A 6 -25.98 -18.92 0.97
C LYS A 6 -24.78 -18.15 1.45
N GLY A 7 -24.36 -18.44 2.67
CA GLY A 7 -23.34 -17.75 3.43
C GLY A 7 -21.98 -17.68 2.76
N CYS A 8 -21.40 -16.55 2.82
CA CYS A 8 -20.00 -16.31 2.59
C CYS A 8 -19.20 -17.10 3.64
N SER A 9 -18.32 -17.97 3.16
CA SER A 9 -17.61 -18.97 3.95
C SER A 9 -16.79 -18.34 5.09
N THR A 10 -17.14 -18.69 6.31
CA THR A 10 -16.48 -18.32 7.58
C THR A 10 -15.01 -18.76 7.70
N ARG A 11 -14.44 -19.42 6.70
CA ARG A 11 -13.03 -19.82 6.70
C ARG A 11 -12.05 -18.70 6.35
N GLN A 12 -12.49 -17.67 5.60
CA GLN A 12 -11.62 -16.54 5.23
C GLN A 12 -11.41 -15.54 6.36
N THR A 13 -12.41 -15.41 7.25
CA THR A 13 -12.32 -14.48 8.40
C THR A 13 -11.38 -14.96 9.50
N LYS A 14 -11.13 -16.28 9.65
CA LYS A 14 -10.20 -16.80 10.67
C LYS A 14 -8.73 -16.54 10.34
N GLY A 15 -8.34 -16.56 9.06
CA GLY A 15 -7.01 -16.17 8.61
C GLY A 15 -6.74 -14.67 8.81
N PHE A 16 -7.75 -13.87 8.52
CA PHE A 16 -7.77 -12.42 8.72
C PHE A 16 -7.64 -12.05 10.20
N HIS A 17 -8.43 -12.67 11.09
CA HIS A 17 -8.39 -12.42 12.53
C HIS A 17 -7.09 -12.89 13.21
N GLY A 18 -6.49 -13.98 12.75
CA GLY A 18 -5.21 -14.48 13.29
C GLY A 18 -4.03 -13.58 12.95
N MET A 19 -4.06 -12.97 11.76
CA MET A 19 -3.05 -12.02 11.28
C MET A 19 -3.28 -10.63 11.86
N PHE A 20 -4.52 -10.23 12.07
CA PHE A 20 -4.94 -8.96 12.65
C PHE A 20 -5.18 -9.01 14.17
N ALA A 21 -5.08 -10.14 14.85
CA ALA A 21 -4.93 -10.15 16.32
C ALA A 21 -3.64 -9.40 16.74
N ASN A 22 -2.64 -9.35 15.85
CA ASN A 22 -1.52 -8.41 15.96
C ASN A 22 -1.86 -6.98 15.47
N VAL A 23 -2.95 -6.73 14.76
CA VAL A 23 -3.36 -5.39 14.29
C VAL A 23 -3.81 -4.49 15.43
N ALA A 24 -4.33 -5.05 16.54
CA ALA A 24 -4.53 -4.25 17.75
C ALA A 24 -3.19 -3.68 18.27
N ASN A 25 -2.09 -4.40 18.10
CA ASN A 25 -0.74 -3.88 18.33
C ASN A 25 -0.26 -2.98 17.18
N MET A 26 -0.74 -3.17 15.94
CA MET A 26 -0.43 -2.30 14.80
C MET A 26 -1.12 -0.94 14.88
N LYS A 27 -2.24 -0.79 15.59
CA LYS A 27 -2.86 0.52 15.85
C LYS A 27 -1.91 1.51 16.53
N ASN A 28 -0.90 1.01 17.21
CA ASN A 28 0.13 1.84 17.83
C ASN A 28 1.32 2.16 16.89
N LEU A 29 1.40 1.50 15.73
CA LEU A 29 2.48 1.68 14.76
C LEU A 29 2.19 2.77 13.73
N PHE A 30 0.92 3.03 13.45
CA PHE A 30 0.54 4.05 12.50
C PHE A 30 0.46 5.41 13.20
N PHE A 31 1.08 6.42 12.60
CA PHE A 31 0.89 7.80 13.01
C PHE A 31 -0.59 8.14 12.83
N GLU A 32 -1.24 8.60 13.90
CA GLU A 32 -2.66 8.93 13.91
C GLU A 32 -3.52 7.73 13.44
N ASN A 33 -4.12 7.03 14.38
CA ASN A 33 -5.10 5.96 14.19
C ASN A 33 -5.39 5.66 12.72
N PRO A 34 -4.84 4.59 12.10
CA PRO A 34 -5.15 4.28 10.73
C PRO A 34 -6.67 4.26 10.64
N ASN A 35 -7.21 4.99 9.68
CA ASN A 35 -8.64 4.93 9.47
C ASN A 35 -9.00 3.51 9.00
N ASP A 36 -10.26 3.12 9.14
CA ASP A 36 -10.72 1.80 8.73
C ASP A 36 -10.48 1.53 7.23
N GLU A 37 -10.34 2.60 6.43
CA GLU A 37 -10.05 2.56 5.01
C GLU A 37 -8.59 2.13 4.73
N ASP A 38 -7.62 2.65 5.47
CA ASP A 38 -6.20 2.25 5.36
C ASP A 38 -6.00 0.79 5.73
N ILE A 39 -6.66 0.33 6.80
CA ILE A 39 -6.61 -1.07 7.23
C ILE A 39 -7.23 -1.98 6.18
N LYS A 40 -8.36 -1.55 5.62
CA LYS A 40 -9.03 -2.29 4.55
C LYS A 40 -8.15 -2.39 3.31
N GLU A 41 -7.51 -1.29 2.93
CA GLU A 41 -6.66 -1.23 1.74
C GLU A 41 -5.42 -2.12 1.85
N ILE A 42 -4.75 -2.11 3.01
CA ILE A 42 -3.69 -3.06 3.30
C ILE A 42 -4.22 -4.49 3.17
N GLY A 43 -5.40 -4.76 3.73
CA GLY A 43 -6.06 -6.06 3.63
C GLY A 43 -6.36 -6.44 2.18
N ASP A 44 -6.85 -5.52 1.38
CA ASP A 44 -7.18 -5.75 -0.03
C ASP A 44 -5.92 -6.10 -0.84
N ILE A 45 -4.80 -5.43 -0.62
CA ILE A 45 -3.50 -5.76 -1.25
C ILE A 45 -3.08 -7.20 -0.93
N PHE A 46 -3.28 -7.67 0.30
CA PHE A 46 -2.93 -9.04 0.69
C PHE A 46 -3.75 -10.12 -0.01
N TYR A 47 -5.01 -9.83 -0.34
CA TYR A 47 -5.94 -10.82 -0.87
C TYR A 47 -6.07 -10.77 -2.39
N LEU A 48 -5.28 -9.95 -3.07
CA LEU A 48 -5.24 -9.90 -4.53
C LEU A 48 -4.59 -11.16 -5.08
N ARG A 49 -5.42 -12.16 -5.37
CA ARG A 49 -4.98 -13.44 -5.94
C ARG A 49 -4.53 -13.32 -7.39
N ASP A 50 -5.00 -12.30 -8.10
CA ASP A 50 -4.80 -12.08 -9.53
C ASP A 50 -3.89 -10.89 -9.83
N ALA A 51 -3.07 -10.45 -8.85
CA ALA A 51 -2.08 -9.41 -9.08
C ALA A 51 -1.05 -9.86 -10.12
N ILE A 52 -0.68 -8.95 -11.01
CA ILE A 52 0.35 -9.20 -12.03
C ILE A 52 1.71 -9.38 -11.36
N ILE A 53 2.02 -8.52 -10.38
CA ILE A 53 3.18 -8.64 -9.50
C ILE A 53 2.62 -8.66 -8.07
N PRO A 54 2.51 -9.84 -7.46
CA PRO A 54 1.93 -9.95 -6.12
C PRO A 54 2.89 -9.46 -5.04
N ILE A 55 2.32 -8.88 -4.00
CA ILE A 55 2.96 -8.69 -2.69
C ILE A 55 2.44 -9.81 -1.80
N ASP A 56 3.31 -10.61 -1.23
CA ASP A 56 2.90 -11.66 -0.34
C ASP A 56 2.81 -11.19 1.14
N THR A 57 2.20 -12.03 1.96
CA THR A 57 2.00 -11.72 3.37
C THR A 57 3.30 -11.62 4.15
N SER A 58 4.36 -12.32 3.71
CA SER A 58 5.68 -12.24 4.35
C SER A 58 6.35 -10.89 4.10
N ASP A 59 6.16 -10.30 2.90
CA ASP A 59 6.69 -8.98 2.57
C ASP A 59 6.15 -7.90 3.50
N ILE A 60 4.83 -7.92 3.75
CA ILE A 60 4.22 -6.92 4.62
C ILE A 60 4.56 -7.20 6.08
N LYS A 61 4.65 -8.46 6.46
CA LYS A 61 5.10 -8.82 7.80
C LYS A 61 6.52 -8.29 8.06
N GLU A 62 7.45 -8.44 7.12
CA GLU A 62 8.80 -7.88 7.23
C GLU A 62 8.79 -6.35 7.37
N VAL A 63 7.90 -5.66 6.65
CA VAL A 63 7.82 -4.20 6.71
C VAL A 63 7.26 -3.72 8.04
N LEU A 64 6.29 -4.41 8.61
CA LEU A 64 5.52 -3.93 9.77
C LEU A 64 5.94 -4.57 11.09
N GLU A 65 6.50 -5.78 11.09
CA GLU A 65 6.83 -6.51 12.32
C GLU A 65 7.98 -5.84 13.06
N GLY A 66 7.72 -5.47 14.32
CA GLY A 66 8.71 -4.83 15.18
C GLY A 66 9.03 -3.37 14.86
N ALA A 67 8.33 -2.76 13.89
CA ALA A 67 8.53 -1.36 13.56
C ALA A 67 8.00 -0.44 14.67
N ASP A 68 8.80 0.56 15.05
CA ASP A 68 8.39 1.60 15.99
C ASP A 68 7.36 2.55 15.36
N ASN A 69 7.38 2.65 14.05
CA ASN A 69 6.47 3.51 13.29
C ASN A 69 6.27 2.99 11.87
N ALA A 70 5.10 3.23 11.33
CA ALA A 70 4.75 2.94 9.96
C ALA A 70 3.73 3.95 9.44
N ILE A 71 3.68 4.13 8.13
CA ILE A 71 2.74 5.05 7.47
C ILE A 71 2.18 4.39 6.22
N VAL A 72 0.92 4.68 5.92
CA VAL A 72 0.25 4.34 4.67
C VAL A 72 -0.09 5.63 3.95
N LEU A 73 0.34 5.74 2.72
CA LEU A 73 0.11 6.91 1.87
C LEU A 73 -0.54 6.47 0.57
N HIS A 74 -1.40 7.32 0.03
CA HIS A 74 -2.12 7.07 -1.21
C HIS A 74 -2.00 8.26 -2.15
N GLY A 75 -1.90 7.98 -3.43
CA GLY A 75 -1.97 8.98 -4.48
C GLY A 75 -2.69 8.43 -5.70
N LYS A 76 -3.32 9.32 -6.45
CA LYS A 76 -4.07 8.99 -7.67
C LYS A 76 -3.77 10.00 -8.75
N ALA A 77 -3.71 9.53 -10.00
CA ALA A 77 -3.61 10.41 -11.14
C ALA A 77 -4.12 9.76 -12.43
N THR A 78 -4.41 10.60 -13.40
CA THR A 78 -4.79 10.23 -14.77
C THR A 78 -3.90 10.95 -15.77
N GLY A 79 -3.99 10.57 -17.02
CA GLY A 79 -3.29 11.25 -18.11
C GLY A 79 -1.94 10.64 -18.45
N TYR A 80 -1.11 11.39 -19.14
CA TYR A 80 0.12 10.90 -19.75
C TYR A 80 1.19 10.51 -18.70
N ASN A 81 1.35 11.33 -17.65
CA ASN A 81 2.35 11.10 -16.59
C ASN A 81 1.73 10.48 -15.33
N ARG A 82 0.62 9.80 -15.43
CA ARG A 82 -0.21 9.36 -14.32
C ARG A 82 0.56 8.61 -13.23
N CYS A 83 1.55 7.80 -13.57
CA CYS A 83 2.34 7.06 -12.57
C CYS A 83 3.21 8.02 -11.75
N ALA A 84 3.93 8.93 -12.40
CA ALA A 84 4.74 9.94 -11.72
C ALA A 84 3.87 10.89 -10.90
N ASP A 85 2.74 11.33 -11.46
CA ASP A 85 1.82 12.27 -10.80
C ASP A 85 1.14 11.60 -9.58
N ALA A 86 0.79 10.31 -9.66
CA ALA A 86 0.24 9.55 -8.52
C ALA A 86 1.28 9.36 -7.40
N ILE A 87 2.55 9.14 -7.76
CA ILE A 87 3.64 9.08 -6.78
C ILE A 87 3.82 10.45 -6.12
N GLU A 88 3.81 11.53 -6.87
CA GLU A 88 3.90 12.89 -6.33
C GLU A 88 2.74 13.19 -5.37
N ASP A 89 1.51 12.85 -5.76
CA ASP A 89 0.33 12.97 -4.89
C ASP A 89 0.49 12.18 -3.59
N THR A 90 1.04 10.96 -3.67
CA THR A 90 1.36 10.14 -2.50
C THR A 90 2.35 10.84 -1.57
N VAL A 91 3.42 11.43 -2.12
CA VAL A 91 4.44 12.14 -1.32
C VAL A 91 3.87 13.39 -0.67
N LEU A 92 2.99 14.11 -1.34
CA LEU A 92 2.32 15.29 -0.78
C LEU A 92 1.43 14.95 0.42
N HIS A 93 0.85 13.76 0.46
CA HIS A 93 0.03 13.31 1.58
C HIS A 93 0.81 13.21 2.91
N ILE A 94 2.14 12.99 2.89
CA ILE A 94 2.93 12.97 4.12
C ILE A 94 2.91 14.33 4.83
N CYS A 95 2.81 15.41 4.09
CA CYS A 95 2.76 16.76 4.63
C CYS A 95 1.53 17.01 5.52
N THR A 96 0.46 16.24 5.30
CA THR A 96 -0.78 16.31 6.08
C THR A 96 -0.88 15.25 7.16
N THR A 97 -0.35 14.05 6.90
CA THR A 97 -0.49 12.89 7.79
C THR A 97 0.66 12.73 8.78
N ALA A 98 1.90 13.00 8.37
CA ALA A 98 3.08 12.77 9.19
C ALA A 98 4.21 13.78 8.87
N LYS A 99 3.89 15.06 8.92
CA LYS A 99 4.79 16.17 8.57
C LYS A 99 6.13 16.18 9.33
N ASP A 100 6.15 15.61 10.53
CA ASP A 100 7.33 15.58 11.39
C ASP A 100 8.30 14.45 11.06
N TYR A 101 7.94 13.60 10.09
CA TYR A 101 8.74 12.45 9.68
C TYR A 101 9.26 12.60 8.26
N ASP A 102 10.44 12.04 8.02
CA ASP A 102 11.05 11.97 6.69
C ASP A 102 10.73 10.64 6.04
N LEU A 103 9.88 10.66 5.01
CA LEU A 103 9.51 9.47 4.25
C LEU A 103 10.75 8.73 3.69
N PHE A 104 11.70 9.50 3.16
CA PHE A 104 12.86 8.93 2.46
C PHE A 104 13.91 8.34 3.41
N SER A 105 13.72 8.51 4.71
CA SER A 105 14.51 7.83 5.75
C SER A 105 14.00 6.44 6.10
N ALA A 106 12.86 6.02 5.55
CA ALA A 106 12.27 4.72 5.85
C ALA A 106 13.23 3.57 5.56
N THR A 107 13.27 2.58 6.44
CA THR A 107 14.11 1.38 6.25
C THR A 107 13.46 0.35 5.35
N ASN A 108 12.13 0.22 5.43
CA ASN A 108 11.36 -0.72 4.62
C ASN A 108 10.21 0.00 3.92
N VAL A 109 10.00 -0.31 2.64
CA VAL A 109 8.98 0.32 1.81
C VAL A 109 8.32 -0.72 0.91
N ILE A 110 6.99 -0.68 0.86
CA ILE A 110 6.20 -1.36 -0.17
C ILE A 110 5.53 -0.29 -1.02
N ILE A 111 5.63 -0.45 -2.34
CA ILE A 111 4.95 0.39 -3.32
C ILE A 111 3.98 -0.52 -4.07
N PHE A 112 2.69 -0.27 -3.94
CA PHE A 112 1.67 -1.04 -4.65
C PHE A 112 0.95 -0.16 -5.65
N ILE A 113 0.89 -0.62 -6.89
CA ILE A 113 0.30 0.12 -8.00
C ILE A 113 -0.94 -0.61 -8.48
N SER A 114 -2.04 0.13 -8.55
CA SER A 114 -3.30 -0.32 -9.15
C SER A 114 -3.54 0.47 -10.41
N SER A 115 -3.53 -0.19 -11.57
CA SER A 115 -3.86 0.42 -12.84
C SER A 115 -5.26 0.02 -13.30
N PRO A 116 -5.98 0.91 -14.03
CA PRO A 116 -7.25 0.52 -14.64
C PRO A 116 -7.02 -0.60 -15.64
N LYS A 117 -7.88 -1.60 -15.66
CA LYS A 117 -7.81 -2.68 -16.64
C LYS A 117 -7.93 -2.20 -18.09
N GLU A 118 -8.73 -1.16 -18.31
CA GLU A 118 -8.93 -0.53 -19.63
C GLU A 118 -7.72 0.33 -20.07
N ALA A 119 -6.84 0.67 -19.13
CA ALA A 119 -5.61 1.41 -19.36
C ALA A 119 -4.46 0.82 -18.53
N PRO A 120 -3.95 -0.37 -18.89
CA PRO A 120 -2.91 -1.07 -18.16
C PRO A 120 -1.65 -0.23 -18.02
N MET A 121 -0.83 -0.56 -17.02
CA MET A 121 0.48 0.08 -16.82
C MET A 121 1.40 -0.19 -18.02
N LEU A 122 2.05 0.84 -18.50
CA LEU A 122 3.04 0.75 -19.57
C LEU A 122 4.44 0.51 -19.03
N MET A 123 5.29 -0.16 -19.81
CA MET A 123 6.69 -0.37 -19.44
C MET A 123 7.46 0.95 -19.21
N SER A 124 7.13 2.01 -19.96
CA SER A 124 7.70 3.34 -19.78
C SER A 124 7.35 3.99 -18.44
N GLU A 125 6.24 3.58 -17.80
CA GLU A 125 5.81 4.13 -16.51
C GLU A 125 6.64 3.53 -15.33
N ILE A 126 7.33 2.40 -15.54
CA ILE A 126 8.23 1.80 -14.53
C ILE A 126 9.37 2.75 -14.17
N GLU A 127 9.78 3.62 -15.09
CA GLU A 127 10.82 4.63 -14.82
C GLU A 127 10.45 5.57 -13.67
N ALA A 128 9.17 5.90 -13.52
CA ALA A 128 8.70 6.71 -12.38
C ALA A 128 8.92 5.99 -11.04
N ILE A 129 8.73 4.66 -10.99
CA ILE A 129 8.99 3.86 -9.79
C ILE A 129 10.49 3.84 -9.50
N ASN A 130 11.32 3.60 -10.50
CA ASN A 130 12.78 3.60 -10.36
C ASN A 130 13.29 4.94 -9.83
N THR A 131 12.78 6.03 -10.37
CA THR A 131 13.11 7.39 -9.89
C THR A 131 12.72 7.59 -8.44
N PHE A 132 11.52 7.13 -8.08
CA PHE A 132 11.00 7.25 -6.71
C PHE A 132 11.84 6.46 -5.71
N VAL A 133 12.17 5.20 -6.00
CA VAL A 133 12.98 4.38 -5.07
C VAL A 133 14.40 4.91 -4.88
N GLN A 134 14.95 5.61 -5.86
CA GLN A 134 16.28 6.25 -5.75
C GLN A 134 16.29 7.44 -4.78
N MET A 135 15.14 7.99 -4.42
CA MET A 135 15.03 9.06 -3.43
C MET A 135 15.22 8.56 -2.00
N PHE A 136 15.06 7.26 -1.76
CA PHE A 136 15.24 6.66 -0.44
C PHE A 136 16.72 6.44 -0.11
N SER A 137 17.02 6.23 1.17
CA SER A 137 18.35 5.83 1.61
C SER A 137 18.84 4.58 0.88
N PRO A 138 20.15 4.44 0.56
CA PRO A 138 20.69 3.25 -0.07
C PRO A 138 20.49 1.95 0.73
N ILE A 139 20.24 2.04 2.04
CA ILE A 139 19.96 0.90 2.92
C ILE A 139 18.48 0.49 2.93
N THR A 140 17.60 1.30 2.31
CA THR A 140 16.16 1.01 2.29
C THR A 140 15.89 -0.26 1.51
N GLN A 141 15.17 -1.18 2.13
CA GLN A 141 14.64 -2.35 1.46
C GLN A 141 13.26 -2.02 0.91
N TRP A 142 13.07 -2.21 -0.38
CA TRP A 142 11.81 -1.90 -1.04
C TRP A 142 11.33 -3.06 -1.90
N ARG A 143 10.02 -3.15 -2.01
CA ARG A 143 9.30 -4.08 -2.89
C ARG A 143 8.18 -3.35 -3.58
N TRP A 144 7.81 -3.78 -4.75
CA TRP A 144 6.66 -3.23 -5.43
C TRP A 144 5.77 -4.32 -6.01
N GLY A 145 4.50 -4.02 -6.09
CA GLY A 145 3.49 -4.89 -6.66
C GLY A 145 2.60 -4.14 -7.64
N LEU A 146 1.92 -4.87 -8.50
CA LEU A 146 1.06 -4.35 -9.56
C LEU A 146 -0.20 -5.19 -9.68
N GLU A 147 -1.34 -4.53 -9.73
CA GLU A 147 -2.61 -5.10 -10.15
C GLU A 147 -3.24 -4.31 -11.30
N GLU A 148 -4.12 -4.98 -12.03
CA GLU A 148 -5.08 -4.35 -12.93
C GLU A 148 -6.49 -4.53 -12.37
N SER A 149 -7.20 -3.41 -12.16
CA SER A 149 -8.53 -3.41 -11.59
C SER A 149 -9.58 -2.87 -12.57
N LYS A 150 -10.74 -3.52 -12.60
CA LYS A 150 -11.91 -3.03 -13.35
C LYS A 150 -12.69 -1.96 -12.59
N GLU A 151 -12.41 -1.80 -11.30
CA GLU A 151 -13.18 -0.95 -10.39
C GLU A 151 -12.65 0.48 -10.33
N ILE A 152 -11.47 0.73 -10.89
CA ILE A 152 -10.81 2.03 -10.88
C ILE A 152 -10.69 2.62 -12.28
N THR A 153 -10.72 3.94 -12.36
CA THR A 153 -10.49 4.72 -13.60
C THR A 153 -9.16 5.45 -13.60
N ASP A 154 -8.61 5.69 -12.39
CA ASP A 154 -7.36 6.40 -12.18
C ASP A 154 -6.26 5.40 -11.81
N MET A 155 -5.01 5.70 -12.16
CA MET A 155 -3.89 4.98 -11.58
C MET A 155 -3.75 5.37 -10.12
N LYS A 156 -3.65 4.36 -9.25
CA LYS A 156 -3.48 4.54 -7.82
C LYS A 156 -2.13 3.99 -7.38
N VAL A 157 -1.45 4.73 -6.52
CA VAL A 157 -0.23 4.30 -5.87
C VAL A 157 -0.46 4.27 -4.37
N THR A 158 -0.15 3.15 -3.73
CA THR A 158 -0.15 3.00 -2.28
C THR A 158 1.27 2.74 -1.81
N VAL A 159 1.73 3.51 -0.84
CA VAL A 159 3.06 3.36 -0.22
C VAL A 159 2.87 2.99 1.24
N ILE A 160 3.46 1.87 1.65
CA ILE A 160 3.57 1.46 3.04
C ILE A 160 5.04 1.58 3.43
N ALA A 161 5.36 2.40 4.39
CA ALA A 161 6.72 2.64 4.83
C ALA A 161 6.86 2.50 6.34
N SER A 162 7.99 1.99 6.81
CA SER A 162 8.26 1.80 8.24
C SER A 162 9.67 2.21 8.63
N TYR A 163 9.89 2.38 9.94
CA TYR A 163 11.14 2.85 10.53
C TYR A 163 11.58 4.21 9.98
N LEU A 164 10.64 5.17 9.96
CA LEU A 164 10.92 6.55 9.56
C LEU A 164 11.61 7.32 10.68
N LYS A 165 12.51 8.23 10.31
CA LYS A 165 13.15 9.16 11.24
C LYS A 165 12.34 10.45 11.34
N LYS A 166 12.33 11.06 12.51
CA LYS A 166 11.85 12.44 12.69
C LYS A 166 12.81 13.40 11.99
N LYS A 167 12.24 14.44 11.41
CA LYS A 167 13.00 15.57 10.85
C LYS A 167 13.71 16.35 11.93
#